data_adb06c69322c275ab7311d5642cdc831
#
_entry.id   adb06c69322c275ab7311d5642cdc831
#
_cell.length_a   1.000
_cell.length_b   1.000
_cell.length_c   1.000
_cell.angle_alpha   90.00
_cell.angle_beta   90.00
_cell.angle_gamma   90.00
#
_symmetry.space_group_name_H-M   'P 1'
#
loop_
_entity.id
_entity.type
_entity.pdbx_description
1 polymer ?
#
loop_
_entity_poly.entity_id
_entity_poly.type
_entity_poly.pdbx_seq_one_letter_code
_entity_poly.pdbx_strand_id
1 'polypeptide(L)'
;MNSIDCSMKAESLKLLKTIKGKTLVGYLSADEHMENDILFNLVLLFADSSSIVACVDHVPSKMYGEDGVISRLDCIEDVLDKYHTYHRFKVNNLTIDDIEVITDVAEVSDSETAENYSISVGSGIVLKGTESNFVIALNFDYSDDDWLRVSSSNSIDE
;
A
#
# COMPACT_ATOMS: atom_id res chain seq x y z
N MET A 1 -7.90 9.42 -25.81
CA MET A 1 -7.08 8.73 -24.80
C MET A 1 -7.96 7.90 -23.91
N ASN A 2 -7.63 6.64 -23.70
CA ASN A 2 -8.35 5.76 -22.80
C ASN A 2 -7.89 5.96 -21.35
N SER A 3 -8.81 5.92 -20.43
CA SER A 3 -8.50 6.06 -19.00
C SER A 3 -8.73 4.74 -18.27
N ILE A 4 -7.78 4.36 -17.44
CA ILE A 4 -7.88 3.17 -16.59
C ILE A 4 -7.74 3.64 -15.15
N ASP A 5 -8.74 3.35 -14.34
CA ASP A 5 -8.75 3.72 -12.93
C ASP A 5 -8.38 2.51 -12.07
N CYS A 6 -7.15 2.53 -11.55
CA CYS A 6 -6.65 1.56 -10.57
C CYS A 6 -6.34 2.25 -9.24
N SER A 7 -7.09 3.28 -8.91
CA SER A 7 -7.01 3.88 -7.58
C SER A 7 -7.51 2.91 -6.51
N MET A 8 -7.22 3.21 -5.26
CA MET A 8 -7.62 2.37 -4.14
C MET A 8 -9.14 2.18 -4.11
N LYS A 9 -9.59 0.96 -3.83
CA LYS A 9 -11.02 0.63 -3.76
C LYS A 9 -11.74 1.44 -2.69
N ALA A 10 -13.03 1.70 -2.91
CA ALA A 10 -13.87 2.39 -1.94
C ALA A 10 -13.91 1.69 -0.58
N GLU A 11 -13.94 0.35 -0.58
CA GLU A 11 -13.91 -0.44 0.66
C GLU A 11 -12.61 -0.25 1.42
N SER A 12 -11.48 -0.16 0.71
CA SER A 12 -10.17 0.11 1.32
C SER A 12 -10.13 1.52 1.95
N LEU A 13 -10.69 2.51 1.27
CA LEU A 13 -10.79 3.87 1.80
C LEU A 13 -11.65 3.94 3.05
N LYS A 14 -12.75 3.21 3.09
CA LYS A 14 -13.59 3.10 4.28
C LYS A 14 -12.83 2.46 5.44
N LEU A 15 -12.10 1.40 5.16
CA LEU A 15 -11.32 0.71 6.18
C LEU A 15 -10.24 1.63 6.76
N LEU A 16 -9.56 2.40 5.92
CA LEU A 16 -8.57 3.38 6.38
C LEU A 16 -9.17 4.45 7.29
N LYS A 17 -10.39 4.88 7.03
CA LYS A 17 -11.07 5.83 7.92
C LYS A 17 -11.28 5.30 9.33
N THR A 18 -11.41 3.98 9.49
CA THR A 18 -11.63 3.37 10.81
C THR A 18 -10.39 3.40 11.69
N ILE A 19 -9.21 3.59 11.13
CA ILE A 19 -7.96 3.59 11.90
C ILE A 19 -7.51 4.97 12.34
N LYS A 20 -8.18 6.02 11.89
CA LYS A 20 -7.89 7.38 12.34
C LYS A 20 -8.15 7.49 13.86
N GLY A 21 -7.19 8.02 14.58
CA GLY A 21 -7.22 8.11 16.04
C GLY A 21 -6.62 6.89 16.74
N LYS A 22 -6.37 5.79 16.04
CA LYS A 22 -5.72 4.62 16.62
C LYS A 22 -4.21 4.84 16.71
N THR A 23 -3.57 4.07 17.56
CA THR A 23 -2.12 4.12 17.73
C THR A 23 -1.47 2.90 17.08
N LEU A 24 -0.65 3.13 16.08
CA LEU A 24 0.13 2.07 15.43
C LEU A 24 1.30 1.70 16.34
N VAL A 25 1.44 0.42 16.65
CA VAL A 25 2.48 -0.08 17.56
C VAL A 25 3.46 -1.03 16.87
N GLY A 26 3.13 -1.53 15.71
CA GLY A 26 3.99 -2.44 14.97
C GLY A 26 3.36 -2.90 13.67
N TYR A 27 4.09 -3.75 12.98
CA TYR A 27 3.58 -4.43 11.79
C TYR A 27 4.16 -5.82 11.67
N LEU A 28 3.44 -6.68 10.95
CA LEU A 28 3.90 -8.03 10.63
C LEU A 28 4.28 -8.11 9.16
N SER A 29 5.35 -8.83 8.90
CA SER A 29 5.88 -9.04 7.57
C SER A 29 6.41 -10.46 7.41
N ALA A 30 6.30 -11.02 6.22
CA ALA A 30 6.80 -12.34 5.92
C ALA A 30 8.34 -12.42 5.90
N ASP A 31 9.03 -11.29 5.72
CA ASP A 31 10.48 -11.26 5.59
C ASP A 31 11.13 -10.67 6.83
N GLU A 32 11.99 -11.47 7.49
CA GLU A 32 12.74 -11.02 8.67
C GLU A 32 13.92 -10.11 8.33
N HIS A 33 14.36 -10.10 7.07
CA HIS A 33 15.49 -9.29 6.60
C HIS A 33 15.05 -7.94 6.04
N MET A 34 13.91 -7.47 6.45
CA MET A 34 13.37 -6.22 5.95
C MET A 34 14.17 -5.00 6.35
N GLU A 35 15.12 -4.68 5.51
CA GLU A 35 15.64 -3.34 5.41
C GLU A 35 14.87 -2.62 4.30
N ASN A 36 13.70 -2.09 4.60
CA ASN A 36 12.86 -1.35 3.64
C ASN A 36 12.26 -2.18 2.51
N ASP A 37 12.16 -3.50 2.67
CA ASP A 37 11.82 -4.36 1.53
C ASP A 37 10.52 -5.11 1.69
N ILE A 38 9.91 -5.19 0.72
CA ILE A 38 9.34 -6.23 -0.14
C ILE A 38 8.27 -7.05 0.53
N LEU A 39 7.05 -6.60 0.35
CA LEU A 39 5.95 -7.37 0.83
C LEU A 39 4.79 -7.29 -0.10
N PHE A 40 4.15 -8.42 -0.30
CA PHE A 40 2.84 -8.43 -0.92
C PHE A 40 1.75 -8.11 0.10
N ASN A 41 2.00 -8.41 1.38
CA ASN A 41 1.08 -8.14 2.47
C ASN A 41 1.83 -7.61 3.68
N LEU A 42 1.25 -6.62 4.31
CA LEU A 42 1.77 -6.00 5.52
C LEU A 42 0.63 -5.86 6.52
N VAL A 43 0.77 -6.46 7.69
CA VAL A 43 -0.26 -6.36 8.73
C VAL A 43 0.09 -5.21 9.67
N LEU A 44 -0.79 -4.21 9.74
CA LEU A 44 -0.63 -3.09 10.67
C LEU A 44 -1.28 -3.44 12.00
N LEU A 45 -0.53 -3.29 13.09
CA LEU A 45 -0.95 -3.65 14.45
C LEU A 45 -1.22 -2.38 15.25
N PHE A 46 -2.39 -2.31 15.86
CA PHE A 46 -2.79 -1.16 16.68
C PHE A 46 -2.85 -1.51 18.17
N ALA A 47 -2.71 -0.49 19.00
CA ALA A 47 -2.69 -0.65 20.46
C ALA A 47 -4.00 -1.23 21.03
N ASP A 48 -5.12 -1.06 20.34
CA ASP A 48 -6.42 -1.60 20.73
C ASP A 48 -6.62 -3.07 20.36
N SER A 49 -5.56 -3.75 19.89
CA SER A 49 -5.55 -5.12 19.41
C SER A 49 -6.26 -5.34 18.08
N SER A 50 -6.67 -4.28 17.41
CA SER A 50 -7.16 -4.37 16.02
C SER A 50 -6.00 -4.38 15.03
N SER A 51 -6.28 -4.80 13.81
CA SER A 51 -5.29 -4.83 12.73
C SER A 51 -5.98 -4.72 11.37
N ILE A 52 -5.23 -4.23 10.41
CA ILE A 52 -5.61 -4.25 8.99
C ILE A 52 -4.44 -4.71 8.15
N VAL A 53 -4.72 -5.16 6.95
CA VAL A 53 -3.69 -5.61 6.01
C VAL A 53 -3.60 -4.66 4.84
N ALA A 54 -2.41 -4.11 4.60
CA ALA A 54 -2.08 -3.46 3.35
C ALA A 54 -1.54 -4.52 2.38
N CYS A 55 -2.04 -4.52 1.17
CA CYS A 55 -1.72 -5.56 0.20
C CYS A 55 -1.54 -5.01 -1.21
N VAL A 56 -0.86 -5.78 -2.04
CA VAL A 56 -0.78 -5.53 -3.48
C VAL A 56 -1.92 -6.30 -4.15
N ASP A 57 -2.78 -5.56 -4.83
CA ASP A 57 -3.87 -6.12 -5.62
C ASP A 57 -3.53 -6.03 -7.11
N HIS A 58 -3.84 -7.07 -7.85
CA HIS A 58 -3.58 -7.14 -9.28
C HIS A 58 -4.88 -6.99 -10.06
N VAL A 59 -4.94 -5.92 -10.85
CA VAL A 59 -6.13 -5.60 -11.65
C VAL A 59 -5.89 -6.02 -13.09
N PRO A 60 -6.69 -6.94 -13.64
CA PRO A 60 -6.57 -7.30 -15.05
C PRO A 60 -6.76 -6.09 -15.96
N SER A 61 -5.91 -5.97 -16.97
CA SER A 61 -5.96 -4.87 -17.92
C SER A 61 -5.88 -5.40 -19.34
N LYS A 62 -6.63 -4.79 -20.22
CA LYS A 62 -6.56 -5.08 -21.66
C LYS A 62 -5.43 -4.33 -22.36
N MET A 63 -4.70 -3.50 -21.65
CA MET A 63 -3.68 -2.62 -22.23
C MET A 63 -2.55 -3.38 -22.92
N TYR A 64 -2.14 -4.51 -22.36
CA TYR A 64 -1.05 -5.33 -22.89
C TYR A 64 -1.55 -6.67 -23.41
N GLY A 65 -2.77 -6.71 -23.92
CA GLY A 65 -3.39 -7.97 -24.33
C GLY A 65 -4.14 -8.66 -23.19
N GLU A 66 -4.37 -9.97 -23.34
CA GLU A 66 -5.23 -10.70 -22.39
C GLU A 66 -4.60 -10.93 -21.02
N ASP A 67 -3.26 -10.89 -20.94
CA ASP A 67 -2.51 -11.22 -19.73
C ASP A 67 -1.97 -10.01 -18.99
N GLY A 68 -2.35 -8.80 -19.38
CA GLY A 68 -1.88 -7.60 -18.71
C GLY A 68 -2.50 -7.42 -17.33
N VAL A 69 -1.68 -7.06 -16.35
CA VAL A 69 -2.15 -6.70 -15.01
C VAL A 69 -1.52 -5.39 -14.56
N ILE A 70 -2.28 -4.64 -13.78
CA ILE A 70 -1.80 -3.42 -13.14
C ILE A 70 -1.85 -3.65 -11.63
N SER A 71 -0.73 -3.44 -10.95
CA SER A 71 -0.66 -3.57 -9.50
C SER A 71 -1.08 -2.27 -8.83
N ARG A 72 -1.83 -2.39 -7.74
CA ARG A 72 -2.22 -1.25 -6.91
C ARG A 72 -2.15 -1.62 -5.44
N LEU A 73 -2.02 -0.60 -4.61
CA LEU A 73 -2.08 -0.74 -3.16
C LEU A 73 -3.53 -0.71 -2.71
N ASP A 74 -3.91 -1.69 -1.91
CA ASP A 74 -5.23 -1.79 -1.28
C ASP A 74 -5.11 -2.20 0.18
N CYS A 75 -6.23 -2.10 0.91
CA CYS A 75 -6.32 -2.56 2.29
C CYS A 75 -7.48 -3.51 2.45
N ILE A 76 -7.30 -4.52 3.29
CA ILE A 76 -8.34 -5.49 3.64
C ILE A 76 -8.38 -5.70 5.14
N GLU A 77 -9.49 -6.22 5.63
CA GLU A 77 -9.60 -6.65 7.02
C GLU A 77 -8.64 -7.81 7.27
N ASP A 78 -8.05 -7.80 8.46
CA ASP A 78 -7.11 -8.84 8.85
C ASP A 78 -7.82 -10.09 9.34
N VAL A 79 -7.29 -11.24 8.91
CA VAL A 79 -7.59 -12.54 9.50
C VAL A 79 -6.28 -13.02 10.12
N LEU A 80 -6.06 -12.70 11.38
CA LEU A 80 -4.79 -12.91 12.09
C LEU A 80 -4.22 -14.32 11.97
N ASP A 81 -5.07 -15.32 11.88
CA ASP A 81 -4.64 -16.72 11.75
C ASP A 81 -3.82 -17.00 10.50
N LYS A 82 -3.95 -16.17 9.47
CA LYS A 82 -3.18 -16.29 8.24
C LYS A 82 -1.71 -15.87 8.39
N TYR A 83 -1.41 -15.04 9.37
CA TYR A 83 -0.12 -14.34 9.44
C TYR A 83 0.70 -14.74 10.66
N HIS A 84 0.40 -15.87 11.29
CA HIS A 84 1.11 -16.32 12.51
C HIS A 84 2.58 -16.63 12.27
N THR A 85 2.99 -16.88 11.02
CA THR A 85 4.38 -17.10 10.65
C THR A 85 5.14 -15.83 10.30
N TYR A 86 4.45 -14.69 10.27
CA TYR A 86 5.07 -13.42 9.93
C TYR A 86 5.92 -12.90 11.10
N HIS A 87 6.97 -12.17 10.76
CA HIS A 87 7.84 -11.52 11.73
C HIS A 87 7.26 -10.19 12.16
N ARG A 88 7.42 -9.88 13.44
CA ARG A 88 6.91 -8.64 14.01
C ARG A 88 8.00 -7.59 14.08
N PHE A 89 7.71 -6.41 13.57
CA PHE A 89 8.54 -5.22 13.66
C PHE A 89 7.85 -4.17 14.52
N LYS A 90 8.61 -3.57 15.41
CA LYS A 90 8.09 -2.57 16.33
C LYS A 90 8.06 -1.19 15.66
N VAL A 91 7.00 -0.45 15.88
CA VAL A 91 6.89 0.96 15.51
C VAL A 91 6.81 1.77 16.79
N ASN A 92 7.55 2.87 16.88
CA ASN A 92 7.36 3.82 17.97
C ASN A 92 5.94 4.34 17.91
N ASN A 93 5.21 4.24 19.00
CA ASN A 93 3.79 4.54 19.06
C ASN A 93 3.43 5.77 18.23
N LEU A 94 2.68 5.55 17.17
CA LEU A 94 2.24 6.61 16.27
C LEU A 94 0.71 6.69 16.34
N THR A 95 0.23 7.74 16.98
CA THR A 95 -1.22 8.02 16.98
C THR A 95 -1.57 8.72 15.67
N ILE A 96 -2.48 8.13 14.93
CA ILE A 96 -2.83 8.57 13.59
C ILE A 96 -3.77 9.76 13.67
N ASP A 97 -3.28 10.94 13.30
CA ASP A 97 -4.05 12.17 13.25
C ASP A 97 -4.75 12.34 11.91
N ASP A 98 -4.11 11.89 10.85
CA ASP A 98 -4.65 12.00 9.50
C ASP A 98 -4.07 10.91 8.62
N ILE A 99 -4.73 10.65 7.50
CA ILE A 99 -4.32 9.63 6.54
C ILE A 99 -4.37 10.25 5.15
N GLU A 100 -3.27 10.11 4.42
CA GLU A 100 -3.20 10.52 3.03
C GLU A 100 -3.06 9.29 2.15
N VAL A 101 -3.86 9.21 1.10
CA VAL A 101 -3.76 8.17 0.07
C VAL A 101 -3.16 8.80 -1.17
N ILE A 102 -2.10 8.20 -1.67
CA ILE A 102 -1.39 8.69 -2.85
C ILE A 102 -1.85 7.89 -4.06
N THR A 103 -2.23 8.63 -5.11
CA THR A 103 -2.56 8.06 -6.40
C THR A 103 -1.63 8.68 -7.44
N ASP A 104 -0.88 7.83 -8.11
CA ASP A 104 -0.03 8.26 -9.22
C ASP A 104 -0.76 8.11 -10.54
N VAL A 105 -0.47 9.00 -11.46
CA VAL A 105 -1.01 8.96 -12.81
C VAL A 105 0.13 8.80 -13.80
N ALA A 106 0.01 7.80 -14.67
CA ALA A 106 0.97 7.53 -15.71
C ALA A 106 0.28 7.53 -17.07
N GLU A 107 0.97 8.05 -18.08
CA GLU A 107 0.54 7.94 -19.47
C GLU A 107 1.38 6.88 -20.15
N VAL A 108 0.72 5.91 -20.77
CA VAL A 108 1.36 4.76 -21.40
C VAL A 108 0.83 4.58 -22.80
N SER A 109 1.74 4.30 -23.73
CA SER A 109 1.39 3.96 -25.11
C SER A 109 1.55 2.46 -25.32
N ASP A 110 0.50 1.84 -25.88
CA ASP A 110 0.56 0.44 -26.28
C ASP A 110 1.13 0.36 -27.69
N SER A 111 2.30 -0.27 -27.83
CA SER A 111 2.99 -0.36 -29.12
C SER A 111 2.29 -1.28 -30.11
N GLU A 112 1.47 -2.22 -29.65
CA GLU A 112 0.75 -3.15 -30.53
C GLU A 112 -0.50 -2.55 -31.13
N THR A 113 -1.24 -1.79 -30.34
CA THR A 113 -2.52 -1.20 -30.75
C THR A 113 -2.39 0.27 -31.13
N ALA A 114 -1.26 0.90 -30.85
CA ALA A 114 -1.02 2.35 -30.97
C ALA A 114 -1.99 3.20 -30.13
N GLU A 115 -2.63 2.62 -29.13
CA GLU A 115 -3.51 3.33 -28.23
C GLU A 115 -2.75 3.95 -27.06
N ASN A 116 -3.22 5.10 -26.60
CA ASN A 116 -2.69 5.77 -25.44
C ASN A 116 -3.63 5.61 -24.25
N TYR A 117 -3.04 5.38 -23.08
CA TYR A 117 -3.76 5.17 -21.84
C TYR A 117 -3.28 6.15 -20.77
N SER A 118 -4.22 6.70 -20.02
CA SER A 118 -3.96 7.38 -18.76
C SER A 118 -4.37 6.44 -17.63
N ILE A 119 -3.42 6.09 -16.79
CA ILE A 119 -3.63 5.10 -15.72
C ILE A 119 -3.47 5.79 -14.37
N SER A 120 -4.49 5.71 -13.53
CA SER A 120 -4.43 6.15 -12.13
C SER A 120 -4.23 4.93 -11.25
N VAL A 121 -3.20 4.94 -10.40
CA VAL A 121 -2.83 3.79 -9.57
C VAL A 121 -2.73 4.21 -8.11
N GLY A 122 -3.42 3.50 -7.24
CA GLY A 122 -3.21 3.63 -5.80
C GLY A 122 -1.80 3.14 -5.45
N SER A 123 -0.94 4.05 -5.01
CA SER A 123 0.49 3.78 -4.86
C SER A 123 1.03 4.02 -3.46
N GLY A 124 0.29 4.68 -2.58
CA GLY A 124 0.81 4.97 -1.26
C GLY A 124 -0.25 5.28 -0.22
N ILE A 125 0.13 5.02 1.02
CA ILE A 125 -0.64 5.39 2.21
C ILE A 125 0.33 6.07 3.17
N VAL A 126 -0.01 7.26 3.63
CA VAL A 126 0.74 7.97 4.65
C VAL A 126 -0.11 8.08 5.91
N LEU A 127 0.34 7.43 6.98
CA LEU A 127 -0.27 7.56 8.30
C LEU A 127 0.46 8.68 9.01
N LYS A 128 -0.23 9.80 9.21
CA LYS A 128 0.35 11.03 9.76
C LYS A 128 0.10 11.12 11.25
N GLY A 129 1.18 11.26 12.00
CA GLY A 129 1.14 11.60 13.42
C GLY A 129 1.65 13.02 13.66
N THR A 130 1.69 13.42 14.92
CA THR A 130 2.13 14.77 15.31
C THR A 130 3.63 14.98 15.02
N GLU A 131 4.45 13.98 15.32
CA GLU A 131 5.92 14.08 15.23
C GLU A 131 6.52 13.19 14.16
N SER A 132 5.80 12.22 13.66
CA SER A 132 6.31 11.26 12.69
C SER A 132 5.21 10.79 11.75
N ASN A 133 5.64 10.25 10.63
CA ASN A 133 4.77 9.64 9.65
C ASN A 133 5.21 8.19 9.42
N PHE A 134 4.25 7.34 9.07
CA PHE A 134 4.52 5.98 8.63
C PHE A 134 4.00 5.85 7.19
N VAL A 135 4.86 5.47 6.27
CA VAL A 135 4.55 5.44 4.85
C VAL A 135 4.60 4.01 4.35
N ILE A 136 3.55 3.61 3.65
CA ILE A 136 3.51 2.37 2.89
C ILE A 136 3.43 2.76 1.42
N ALA A 137 4.38 2.33 0.63
CA ALA A 137 4.43 2.66 -0.79
C ALA A 137 4.51 1.40 -1.63
N LEU A 138 3.80 1.41 -2.75
CA LEU A 138 3.95 0.41 -3.78
C LEU A 138 5.19 0.75 -4.59
N ASN A 139 6.13 -0.17 -4.63
CA ASN A 139 7.35 0.00 -5.40
C ASN A 139 7.24 -0.77 -6.71
N PHE A 140 7.35 -0.05 -7.82
CA PHE A 140 7.40 -0.65 -9.14
C PHE A 140 8.86 -0.87 -9.52
N ASP A 141 9.21 -2.11 -9.81
CA ASP A 141 10.50 -2.43 -10.40
C ASP A 141 10.28 -2.95 -11.82
N TYR A 142 11.27 -2.77 -12.67
CA TYR A 142 11.27 -3.31 -14.01
C TYR A 142 11.42 -4.83 -14.06
N SER A 143 11.79 -5.45 -12.95
CA SER A 143 11.62 -6.88 -12.76
C SER A 143 10.15 -7.16 -12.41
N ASP A 144 9.65 -8.32 -12.76
CA ASP A 144 8.23 -8.68 -12.68
C ASP A 144 7.59 -8.65 -11.29
N ASP A 145 8.30 -8.17 -10.27
CA ASP A 145 7.86 -8.18 -8.89
C ASP A 145 7.51 -6.79 -8.39
N ASP A 146 6.21 -6.52 -8.23
CA ASP A 146 5.73 -5.34 -7.54
C ASP A 146 5.61 -5.64 -6.04
N TRP A 147 6.16 -4.78 -5.21
CA TRP A 147 6.17 -5.00 -3.77
C TRP A 147 5.87 -3.74 -2.98
N LEU A 148 5.56 -3.92 -1.70
CA LEU A 148 5.35 -2.82 -0.78
C LEU A 148 6.67 -2.47 -0.07
N ARG A 149 6.85 -1.19 0.16
CA ARG A 149 7.95 -0.65 0.94
C ARG A 149 7.39 0.15 2.10
N VAL A 150 8.01 0.03 3.27
CA VAL A 150 7.64 0.81 4.44
C VAL A 150 8.78 1.73 4.84
N SER A 151 8.41 2.91 5.32
CA SER A 151 9.36 3.83 5.90
C SER A 151 8.68 4.66 6.98
N SER A 152 9.47 5.16 7.92
CA SER A 152 8.97 6.11 8.90
C SER A 152 9.87 7.34 8.88
N SER A 153 9.28 8.49 8.97
CA SER A 153 10.00 9.74 9.00
C SER A 153 9.49 10.61 10.15
N ASN A 154 10.41 11.39 10.71
CA ASN A 154 10.05 12.41 11.68
C ASN A 154 9.57 13.64 10.90
N SER A 155 8.33 14.05 11.12
CA SER A 155 7.73 15.18 10.41
C SER A 155 8.46 16.51 10.68
N ILE A 156 9.26 16.58 11.73
CA ILE A 156 10.04 17.76 12.07
C ILE A 156 11.28 17.89 11.18
N ASP A 157 11.75 16.78 10.64
CA ASP A 157 12.99 16.72 9.85
C ASP A 157 12.77 16.99 8.35
N GLU A 158 11.58 17.27 7.96
CA GLU A 158 11.24 17.58 6.57
C GLU A 158 11.38 19.05 6.23
#